data_e133460f718907488b299b2234a28167
#
_entry.id   e133460f718907488b299b2234a28167
#
_cell.length_a   1.000
_cell.length_b   1.000
_cell.length_c   1.000
_cell.angle_alpha   90.00
_cell.angle_beta   90.00
_cell.angle_gamma   90.00
#
_symmetry.space_group_name_H-M   'P 1'
#
loop_
_entity.id
_entity.type
_entity.pdbx_description
1 polymer ?
#
loop_
_entity_poly.entity_id
_entity_poly.type
_entity_poly.pdbx_seq_one_letter_code
_entity_poly.pdbx_strand_id
1 'polypeptide(L)'
;MKAMACLAGALLALTASIEPGLAQAPKSGIERMYVLYCGDIALTDMGRFSPGYSGPGALSSTCYLFKHAQGWLLWDTGLGDAIASMPEGQKSNAGVWHVKKTLTAQLAEIGVKPSDIRYLALSHSHGDHVGNVKLFPQATLVVQKAEYDWPDPSGTPRFPKDMQAIKAEGDHDVFGDGSVLLISTPGHSPGHQCLLVKLPNTGAIMFSGDAVHTQANWDSKRTPIQNFNPAQSAAALDRMAAVLKEHNAALWIGHEPTEVAKHKYSPAYYE
;
A
#
# COMPACT_ATOMS: atom_id res chain seq x y z
N MET A 1 -29.97 29.81 -85.18
CA MET A 1 -29.16 28.70 -84.57
C MET A 1 -28.81 29.15 -83.14
N LYS A 2 -29.45 28.55 -82.13
CA LYS A 2 -29.29 28.89 -80.72
C LYS A 2 -28.28 27.91 -80.08
N ALA A 3 -27.19 28.46 -79.52
CA ALA A 3 -26.24 27.64 -78.78
C ALA A 3 -26.71 27.49 -77.32
N MET A 4 -26.81 26.22 -76.90
CA MET A 4 -27.05 25.85 -75.48
C MET A 4 -25.75 25.73 -74.76
N ALA A 5 -25.59 26.51 -73.68
CA ALA A 5 -24.45 26.41 -72.75
C ALA A 5 -24.85 25.45 -71.64
N CYS A 6 -24.09 24.38 -71.45
CA CYS A 6 -24.18 23.47 -70.29
C CYS A 6 -23.36 24.03 -69.13
N LEU A 7 -24.03 24.37 -68.03
CA LEU A 7 -23.36 24.62 -66.72
C LEU A 7 -23.10 23.26 -66.04
N ALA A 8 -21.84 22.94 -65.81
CA ALA A 8 -21.42 21.83 -64.97
C ALA A 8 -21.29 22.36 -63.53
N GLY A 9 -22.18 21.92 -62.63
CA GLY A 9 -22.09 22.18 -61.21
C GLY A 9 -21.14 21.18 -60.53
N ALA A 10 -20.07 21.70 -59.93
CA ALA A 10 -19.17 20.88 -59.10
C ALA A 10 -19.73 20.81 -57.70
N LEU A 11 -20.12 19.59 -57.25
CA LEU A 11 -20.43 19.28 -55.86
C LEU A 11 -19.12 19.10 -55.09
N LEU A 12 -18.81 20.05 -54.16
CA LEU A 12 -17.76 19.86 -53.16
C LEU A 12 -18.36 18.99 -52.05
N ALA A 13 -17.89 17.76 -51.93
CA ALA A 13 -18.16 16.90 -50.77
C ALA A 13 -17.20 17.29 -49.63
N LEU A 14 -17.73 17.93 -48.57
CA LEU A 14 -17.00 18.11 -47.30
C LEU A 14 -16.94 16.73 -46.59
N THR A 15 -15.79 16.11 -46.58
CA THR A 15 -15.51 14.98 -45.69
C THR A 15 -15.10 15.51 -44.31
N ALA A 16 -16.00 15.44 -43.33
CA ALA A 16 -15.69 15.72 -41.95
C ALA A 16 -14.83 14.55 -41.40
N SER A 17 -13.58 14.81 -41.18
CA SER A 17 -12.67 13.88 -40.46
C SER A 17 -13.09 13.84 -38.99
N ILE A 18 -13.68 12.74 -38.56
CA ILE A 18 -13.91 12.46 -37.14
C ILE A 18 -12.56 11.99 -36.57
N GLU A 19 -11.85 12.87 -35.88
CA GLU A 19 -10.71 12.47 -35.08
C GLU A 19 -11.20 11.55 -33.94
N PRO A 20 -10.58 10.37 -33.72
CA PRO A 20 -10.92 9.56 -32.58
C PRO A 20 -10.52 10.33 -31.32
N GLY A 21 -11.50 10.82 -30.56
CA GLY A 21 -11.29 11.41 -29.26
C GLY A 21 -10.51 10.41 -28.40
N LEU A 22 -9.32 10.82 -27.94
CA LEU A 22 -8.57 10.08 -26.93
C LEU A 22 -9.50 9.89 -25.73
N ALA A 23 -9.95 8.67 -25.51
CA ALA A 23 -10.73 8.32 -24.33
C ALA A 23 -9.90 8.73 -23.11
N GLN A 24 -10.34 9.73 -22.38
CA GLN A 24 -9.70 10.20 -21.16
C GLN A 24 -9.70 9.00 -20.20
N ALA A 25 -8.52 8.60 -19.73
CA ALA A 25 -8.40 7.52 -18.74
C ALA A 25 -9.37 7.81 -17.59
N PRO A 26 -10.10 6.82 -17.09
CA PRO A 26 -11.04 7.02 -16.00
C PRO A 26 -10.30 7.70 -14.84
N LYS A 27 -10.83 8.81 -14.34
CA LYS A 27 -10.26 9.50 -13.18
C LYS A 27 -10.20 8.47 -12.05
N SER A 28 -9.00 8.28 -11.46
CA SER A 28 -8.85 7.49 -10.25
C SER A 28 -9.89 7.93 -9.21
N GLY A 29 -10.53 6.96 -8.53
CA GLY A 29 -11.44 7.25 -7.43
C GLY A 29 -10.74 7.77 -6.18
N ILE A 30 -9.40 7.75 -6.14
CA ILE A 30 -8.58 8.32 -5.07
C ILE A 30 -8.46 9.83 -5.24
N GLU A 31 -8.89 10.57 -4.21
CA GLU A 31 -8.76 12.02 -4.15
C GLU A 31 -7.41 12.45 -3.57
N ARG A 32 -6.98 11.79 -2.48
CA ARG A 32 -5.76 12.13 -1.73
C ARG A 32 -5.16 10.92 -1.06
N MET A 33 -3.83 10.94 -0.92
CA MET A 33 -3.07 10.00 -0.11
C MET A 33 -2.22 10.76 0.91
N TYR A 34 -2.31 10.36 2.18
CA TYR A 34 -1.47 10.85 3.27
C TYR A 34 -0.48 9.77 3.69
N VAL A 35 0.77 10.16 3.89
CA VAL A 35 1.78 9.31 4.52
C VAL A 35 1.76 9.59 6.03
N LEU A 36 1.63 8.54 6.82
CA LEU A 36 1.57 8.62 8.28
C LEU A 36 2.82 7.96 8.86
N TYR A 37 3.42 8.62 9.83
CA TYR A 37 4.49 8.03 10.64
C TYR A 37 3.88 7.00 11.58
N CYS A 38 4.31 5.75 11.48
CA CYS A 38 3.75 4.66 12.28
C CYS A 38 4.75 3.98 13.20
N GLY A 39 5.97 4.54 13.29
CA GLY A 39 7.00 4.14 14.23
C GLY A 39 8.39 3.96 13.62
N ASP A 40 9.37 3.78 14.50
CA ASP A 40 10.75 3.42 14.17
C ASP A 40 11.14 2.15 14.92
N ILE A 41 11.96 1.31 14.31
CA ILE A 41 12.47 0.07 14.87
C ILE A 41 13.99 0.15 14.87
N ALA A 42 14.60 0.32 16.05
CA ALA A 42 16.05 0.20 16.22
C ALA A 42 16.42 -1.27 16.35
N LEU A 43 17.12 -1.81 15.34
CA LEU A 43 17.49 -3.22 15.25
C LEU A 43 18.84 -3.49 15.87
N THR A 44 18.98 -4.67 16.49
CA THR A 44 20.27 -5.18 16.97
C THR A 44 21.11 -5.80 15.86
N ASP A 45 20.44 -6.36 14.84
CA ASP A 45 21.09 -6.93 13.66
C ASP A 45 20.22 -6.73 12.41
N MET A 46 20.68 -5.90 11.51
CA MET A 46 20.05 -5.61 10.22
C MET A 46 20.11 -6.79 9.26
N GLY A 47 21.09 -7.70 9.44
CA GLY A 47 21.26 -8.86 8.56
C GLY A 47 20.06 -9.80 8.55
N ARG A 48 19.22 -9.78 9.59
CA ARG A 48 17.96 -10.56 9.63
C ARG A 48 16.94 -10.11 8.58
N PHE A 49 16.92 -8.84 8.27
CA PHE A 49 15.95 -8.20 7.37
C PHE A 49 16.54 -7.91 6.00
N SER A 50 17.84 -7.63 5.94
CA SER A 50 18.54 -7.32 4.70
C SER A 50 19.82 -8.16 4.60
N PRO A 51 19.76 -9.36 3.99
CA PRO A 51 20.94 -10.22 3.82
C PRO A 51 22.06 -9.50 3.09
N GLY A 52 23.29 -9.57 3.67
CA GLY A 52 24.47 -8.86 3.22
C GLY A 52 24.83 -7.66 4.10
N TYR A 53 23.96 -7.25 5.01
CA TYR A 53 24.27 -6.36 6.13
C TYR A 53 24.59 -7.16 7.39
N SER A 54 25.24 -6.53 8.36
CA SER A 54 25.49 -7.08 9.68
C SER A 54 25.51 -5.96 10.71
N GLY A 55 25.20 -6.30 11.98
CA GLY A 55 25.18 -5.35 13.07
C GLY A 55 23.95 -4.45 13.13
N PRO A 56 23.97 -3.45 14.01
CA PRO A 56 22.82 -2.58 14.29
C PRO A 56 22.35 -1.81 13.05
N GLY A 57 21.04 -1.55 12.99
CA GLY A 57 20.41 -0.78 11.94
C GLY A 57 19.06 -0.24 12.38
N ALA A 58 18.27 0.25 11.44
CA ALA A 58 16.94 0.74 11.71
C ALA A 58 15.98 0.42 10.54
N LEU A 59 14.71 0.23 10.87
CA LEU A 59 13.60 0.22 9.95
C LEU A 59 12.61 1.31 10.36
N SER A 60 11.94 1.90 9.40
CA SER A 60 10.76 2.74 9.62
C SER A 60 9.50 1.90 9.55
N SER A 61 8.44 2.35 10.18
CA SER A 61 7.09 1.84 9.94
C SER A 61 6.24 2.99 9.43
N THR A 62 5.66 2.83 8.22
CA THR A 62 4.80 3.83 7.59
C THR A 62 3.42 3.24 7.32
N CYS A 63 2.40 4.06 7.53
CA CYS A 63 1.03 3.75 7.15
C CYS A 63 0.57 4.75 6.09
N TYR A 64 -0.45 4.36 5.33
CA TYR A 64 -0.94 5.22 4.25
C TYR A 64 -2.45 5.34 4.34
N LEU A 65 -2.94 6.57 4.32
CA LEU A 65 -4.37 6.85 4.38
C LEU A 65 -4.84 7.43 3.04
N PHE A 66 -5.87 6.81 2.48
CA PHE A 66 -6.42 7.18 1.18
C PHE A 66 -7.84 7.71 1.32
N LYS A 67 -8.09 8.89 0.77
CA LYS A 67 -9.43 9.41 0.58
C LYS A 67 -9.95 8.94 -0.77
N HIS A 68 -11.01 8.17 -0.76
CA HIS A 68 -11.72 7.72 -1.94
C HIS A 68 -13.15 8.27 -1.94
N ALA A 69 -13.80 8.39 -3.09
CA ALA A 69 -15.19 8.81 -3.20
C ALA A 69 -16.15 7.93 -2.36
N GLN A 70 -15.81 6.65 -2.20
CA GLN A 70 -16.58 5.69 -1.41
C GLN A 70 -16.21 5.63 0.09
N GLY A 71 -15.26 6.45 0.58
CA GLY A 71 -14.84 6.47 1.98
C GLY A 71 -13.33 6.39 2.18
N TRP A 72 -12.88 6.35 3.43
CA TRP A 72 -11.47 6.27 3.79
C TRP A 72 -10.96 4.83 3.82
N LEU A 73 -9.76 4.61 3.30
CA LEU A 73 -9.00 3.37 3.44
C LEU A 73 -7.70 3.67 4.19
N LEU A 74 -7.42 2.90 5.22
CA LEU A 74 -6.13 2.89 5.90
C LEU A 74 -5.37 1.62 5.53
N TRP A 75 -4.12 1.78 5.07
CA TRP A 75 -3.19 0.69 4.79
C TRP A 75 -2.19 0.58 5.92
N ASP A 76 -2.19 -0.56 6.58
CA ASP A 76 -1.47 -0.89 7.80
C ASP A 76 -1.77 0.07 8.97
N THR A 77 -1.43 -0.33 10.17
CA THR A 77 -1.68 0.45 11.39
C THR A 77 -0.44 0.66 12.23
N GLY A 78 0.70 0.21 11.74
CA GLY A 78 2.00 0.43 12.37
C GLY A 78 2.16 -0.20 13.75
N LEU A 79 3.10 0.34 14.49
CA LEU A 79 3.31 0.05 15.91
C LEU A 79 2.17 0.62 16.75
N GLY A 80 1.86 -0.06 17.87
CA GLY A 80 0.77 0.38 18.75
C GLY A 80 0.99 1.75 19.38
N ASP A 81 -0.02 2.61 19.37
CA ASP A 81 0.00 3.97 19.93
C ASP A 81 0.43 4.00 21.40
N ALA A 82 0.18 2.93 22.16
CA ALA A 82 0.60 2.82 23.57
C ALA A 82 2.12 2.95 23.76
N ILE A 83 2.91 2.61 22.74
CA ILE A 83 4.38 2.73 22.78
C ILE A 83 4.82 4.19 22.92
N ALA A 84 4.02 5.15 22.46
CA ALA A 84 4.33 6.58 22.58
C ALA A 84 4.47 7.05 24.05
N SER A 85 3.88 6.32 24.99
CA SER A 85 4.03 6.60 26.44
C SER A 85 5.25 5.95 27.08
N MET A 86 6.07 5.22 26.32
CA MET A 86 7.26 4.50 26.77
C MET A 86 8.54 5.27 26.36
N PRO A 87 9.18 6.04 27.23
CA PRO A 87 10.34 6.87 26.86
C PRO A 87 11.50 6.06 26.28
N GLU A 88 11.72 4.84 26.80
CA GLU A 88 12.77 3.92 26.34
C GLU A 88 12.31 3.01 25.18
N GLY A 89 11.09 3.23 24.66
CA GLY A 89 10.47 2.36 23.69
C GLY A 89 10.08 0.98 24.23
N GLN A 90 9.50 0.17 23.36
CA GLN A 90 9.14 -1.21 23.65
C GLN A 90 10.22 -2.17 23.16
N LYS A 91 10.83 -2.94 24.08
CA LYS A 91 11.82 -3.97 23.71
C LYS A 91 11.14 -5.16 23.03
N SER A 92 11.77 -5.65 21.98
CA SER A 92 11.37 -6.85 21.23
C SER A 92 12.58 -7.74 20.96
N ASN A 93 12.35 -8.94 20.42
CA ASN A 93 13.43 -9.84 20.01
C ASN A 93 14.28 -9.31 18.83
N ALA A 94 13.77 -8.36 18.10
CA ALA A 94 14.45 -7.75 16.94
C ALA A 94 15.22 -6.47 17.35
N GLY A 95 14.79 -5.80 18.41
CA GLY A 95 15.35 -4.51 18.84
C GLY A 95 14.39 -3.72 19.69
N VAL A 96 14.38 -2.41 19.54
CA VAL A 96 13.53 -1.49 20.29
C VAL A 96 12.60 -0.73 19.34
N TRP A 97 11.31 -0.74 19.67
CA TRP A 97 10.26 -0.07 18.93
C TRP A 97 9.94 1.29 19.56
N HIS A 98 9.86 2.32 18.74
CA HIS A 98 9.54 3.67 19.18
C HIS A 98 8.37 4.26 18.40
N VAL A 99 7.48 4.96 19.08
CA VAL A 99 6.41 5.76 18.48
C VAL A 99 6.53 7.19 19.01
N LYS A 100 6.93 8.14 18.16
CA LYS A 100 7.09 9.54 18.53
C LYS A 100 5.78 10.33 18.45
N LYS A 101 4.88 9.90 17.57
CA LYS A 101 3.58 10.50 17.33
C LYS A 101 2.57 9.41 17.05
N THR A 102 1.48 9.39 17.79
CA THR A 102 0.46 8.36 17.66
C THR A 102 -0.27 8.45 16.31
N LEU A 103 -0.72 7.31 15.80
CA LEU A 103 -1.56 7.25 14.59
C LEU A 103 -2.84 8.07 14.78
N THR A 104 -3.46 7.96 15.98
CA THR A 104 -4.69 8.71 16.31
C THR A 104 -4.49 10.22 16.30
N ALA A 105 -3.35 10.71 16.79
CA ALA A 105 -3.05 12.15 16.75
C ALA A 105 -2.89 12.66 15.31
N GLN A 106 -2.24 11.89 14.45
CA GLN A 106 -2.06 12.26 13.03
C GLN A 106 -3.39 12.27 12.26
N LEU A 107 -4.27 11.30 12.52
CA LEU A 107 -5.62 11.32 11.96
C LEU A 107 -6.41 12.54 12.42
N ALA A 108 -6.34 12.89 13.71
CA ALA A 108 -7.02 14.06 14.26
C ALA A 108 -6.55 15.38 13.63
N GLU A 109 -5.25 15.53 13.31
CA GLU A 109 -4.70 16.74 12.66
C GLU A 109 -5.30 17.01 11.28
N ILE A 110 -5.71 15.98 10.59
CA ILE A 110 -6.38 16.10 9.27
C ILE A 110 -7.90 15.95 9.36
N GLY A 111 -8.44 15.98 10.59
CA GLY A 111 -9.88 15.94 10.85
C GLY A 111 -10.54 14.58 10.59
N VAL A 112 -9.77 13.48 10.60
CA VAL A 112 -10.26 12.11 10.39
C VAL A 112 -10.34 11.40 11.74
N LYS A 113 -11.47 10.77 12.00
CA LYS A 113 -11.68 9.94 13.21
C LYS A 113 -11.46 8.46 12.85
N PRO A 114 -11.04 7.61 13.80
CA PRO A 114 -10.98 6.17 13.56
C PRO A 114 -12.29 5.57 13.04
N SER A 115 -13.44 6.11 13.46
CA SER A 115 -14.78 5.70 12.99
C SER A 115 -15.08 6.07 11.53
N ASP A 116 -14.31 6.97 10.92
CA ASP A 116 -14.48 7.36 9.52
C ASP A 116 -13.80 6.39 8.55
N ILE A 117 -12.92 5.52 9.08
CA ILE A 117 -12.22 4.51 8.28
C ILE A 117 -13.21 3.42 7.86
N ARG A 118 -13.47 3.35 6.56
CA ARG A 118 -14.37 2.34 5.99
C ARG A 118 -13.66 1.01 5.78
N TYR A 119 -12.45 1.04 5.24
CA TYR A 119 -11.64 -0.14 4.99
C TYR A 119 -10.31 -0.03 5.72
N LEU A 120 -9.94 -1.11 6.38
CA LEU A 120 -8.63 -1.31 6.97
C LEU A 120 -7.96 -2.46 6.21
N ALA A 121 -7.09 -2.14 5.25
CA ALA A 121 -6.34 -3.14 4.52
C ALA A 121 -4.96 -3.30 5.17
N LEU A 122 -4.54 -4.55 5.37
CA LEU A 122 -3.28 -4.87 6.02
C LEU A 122 -2.41 -5.69 5.09
N SER A 123 -1.11 -5.35 5.05
CA SER A 123 -0.13 -6.12 4.29
C SER A 123 -0.02 -7.55 4.83
N HIS A 124 0.05 -7.69 6.14
CA HIS A 124 0.12 -8.95 6.87
C HIS A 124 -0.08 -8.72 8.39
N SER A 125 0.11 -9.77 9.21
CA SER A 125 -0.27 -9.77 10.64
C SER A 125 0.89 -9.60 11.63
N HIS A 126 2.07 -9.12 11.22
CA HIS A 126 3.15 -8.82 12.17
C HIS A 126 2.86 -7.55 12.99
N GLY A 127 3.47 -7.46 14.18
CA GLY A 127 3.10 -6.47 15.19
C GLY A 127 3.31 -5.02 14.80
N ASP A 128 4.21 -4.74 13.88
CA ASP A 128 4.52 -3.41 13.34
C ASP A 128 3.62 -3.00 12.16
N HIS A 129 2.65 -3.85 11.79
CA HIS A 129 1.60 -3.56 10.81
C HIS A 129 0.20 -3.55 11.45
N VAL A 130 0.01 -4.29 12.55
CA VAL A 130 -1.32 -4.48 13.17
C VAL A 130 -1.46 -3.81 14.54
N GLY A 131 -0.48 -3.05 15.00
CA GLY A 131 -0.40 -2.54 16.38
C GLY A 131 -1.61 -1.73 16.84
N ASN A 132 -2.32 -1.09 15.91
CA ASN A 132 -3.49 -0.25 16.21
C ASN A 132 -4.80 -0.78 15.61
N VAL A 133 -4.88 -2.01 15.12
CA VAL A 133 -6.12 -2.57 14.52
C VAL A 133 -7.34 -2.38 15.41
N LYS A 134 -7.19 -2.56 16.72
CA LYS A 134 -8.28 -2.43 17.70
C LYS A 134 -8.86 -1.02 17.81
N LEU A 135 -8.20 0.00 17.28
CA LEU A 135 -8.72 1.38 17.25
C LEU A 135 -9.79 1.57 16.16
N PHE A 136 -9.94 0.63 15.25
CA PHE A 136 -10.83 0.71 14.09
C PHE A 136 -11.91 -0.40 14.08
N PRO A 137 -12.68 -0.58 15.17
CA PRO A 137 -13.60 -1.73 15.30
C PRO A 137 -14.75 -1.70 14.29
N GLN A 138 -15.04 -0.55 13.69
CA GLN A 138 -16.13 -0.38 12.72
C GLN A 138 -15.66 -0.51 11.26
N ALA A 139 -14.34 -0.53 11.03
CA ALA A 139 -13.79 -0.71 9.70
C ALA A 139 -13.98 -2.15 9.21
N THR A 140 -14.16 -2.34 7.91
CA THR A 140 -14.07 -3.65 7.29
C THR A 140 -12.60 -3.98 7.05
N LEU A 141 -12.10 -5.02 7.73
CA LEU A 141 -10.76 -5.54 7.53
C LEU A 141 -10.65 -6.19 6.15
N VAL A 142 -9.59 -5.89 5.39
CA VAL A 142 -9.33 -6.49 4.07
C VAL A 142 -7.95 -7.14 4.08
N VAL A 143 -7.94 -8.47 4.10
CA VAL A 143 -6.72 -9.29 4.18
C VAL A 143 -6.86 -10.55 3.33
N GLN A 144 -5.76 -11.19 3.00
CA GLN A 144 -5.82 -12.50 2.39
C GLN A 144 -6.37 -13.55 3.37
N LYS A 145 -7.17 -14.47 2.86
CA LYS A 145 -7.73 -15.58 3.66
C LYS A 145 -6.64 -16.38 4.38
N ALA A 146 -5.53 -16.66 3.69
CA ALA A 146 -4.39 -17.39 4.25
C ALA A 146 -3.74 -16.64 5.44
N GLU A 147 -3.76 -15.30 5.45
CA GLU A 147 -3.29 -14.50 6.58
C GLU A 147 -4.28 -14.49 7.74
N TYR A 148 -5.57 -14.34 7.41
CA TYR A 148 -6.62 -14.31 8.42
C TYR A 148 -6.73 -15.63 9.19
N ASP A 149 -6.61 -16.75 8.47
CA ASP A 149 -6.73 -18.09 9.03
C ASP A 149 -5.38 -18.64 9.58
N TRP A 150 -4.28 -17.88 9.42
CA TRP A 150 -2.97 -18.28 9.92
C TRP A 150 -2.97 -18.35 11.45
N PRO A 151 -2.75 -19.55 12.04
CA PRO A 151 -2.79 -19.70 13.49
C PRO A 151 -1.62 -18.97 14.15
N ASP A 152 -1.91 -18.30 15.26
CA ASP A 152 -0.87 -17.80 16.15
C ASP A 152 -0.43 -18.93 17.10
N PRO A 153 0.88 -19.12 17.34
CA PRO A 153 1.38 -20.15 18.24
C PRO A 153 0.82 -20.05 19.69
N SER A 154 0.43 -18.84 20.12
CA SER A 154 -0.20 -18.63 21.43
C SER A 154 -1.68 -19.04 21.47
N GLY A 155 -2.27 -19.36 20.32
CA GLY A 155 -3.72 -19.58 20.16
C GLY A 155 -4.57 -18.31 20.19
N THR A 156 -3.95 -17.14 20.31
CA THR A 156 -4.65 -15.85 20.22
C THR A 156 -4.98 -15.55 18.75
N PRO A 157 -6.21 -15.14 18.41
CA PRO A 157 -6.52 -14.69 17.06
C PRO A 157 -5.66 -13.50 16.66
N ARG A 158 -5.10 -13.52 15.45
CA ARG A 158 -4.28 -12.43 14.92
C ARG A 158 -5.09 -11.14 14.69
N PHE A 159 -6.39 -11.30 14.46
CA PHE A 159 -7.32 -10.19 14.24
C PHE A 159 -8.52 -10.28 15.19
N PRO A 160 -9.13 -9.15 15.58
CA PRO A 160 -10.36 -9.16 16.37
C PRO A 160 -11.47 -9.95 15.67
N LYS A 161 -12.08 -10.90 16.38
CA LYS A 161 -13.10 -11.81 15.81
C LYS A 161 -14.42 -11.11 15.47
N ASP A 162 -14.69 -9.99 16.09
CA ASP A 162 -15.90 -9.17 15.94
C ASP A 162 -15.81 -8.15 14.81
N MET A 163 -14.63 -7.96 14.20
CA MET A 163 -14.51 -7.13 13.01
C MET A 163 -15.08 -7.83 11.77
N GLN A 164 -15.80 -7.07 10.96
CA GLN A 164 -16.15 -7.51 9.62
C GLN A 164 -14.88 -7.68 8.79
N ALA A 165 -14.79 -8.74 8.00
CA ALA A 165 -13.61 -9.01 7.20
C ALA A 165 -13.95 -9.47 5.78
N ILE A 166 -13.26 -8.89 4.80
CA ILE A 166 -13.13 -9.40 3.44
C ILE A 166 -11.86 -10.23 3.40
N LYS A 167 -12.02 -11.54 3.24
CA LYS A 167 -10.92 -12.51 3.13
C LYS A 167 -10.65 -12.79 1.67
N ALA A 168 -9.77 -12.01 1.08
CA ALA A 168 -9.42 -12.14 -0.34
C ALA A 168 -8.66 -13.45 -0.63
N GLU A 169 -8.86 -13.98 -1.82
CA GLU A 169 -8.08 -15.11 -2.36
C GLU A 169 -7.45 -14.66 -3.68
N GLY A 170 -6.17 -14.29 -3.66
CA GLY A 170 -5.49 -13.66 -4.80
C GLY A 170 -5.64 -12.13 -4.82
N ASP A 171 -5.53 -11.52 -5.99
CA ASP A 171 -5.65 -10.07 -6.13
C ASP A 171 -7.08 -9.59 -5.87
N HIS A 172 -7.20 -8.40 -5.26
CA HIS A 172 -8.50 -7.87 -4.88
C HIS A 172 -8.57 -6.36 -5.10
N ASP A 173 -9.62 -5.92 -5.78
CA ASP A 173 -9.92 -4.50 -5.96
C ASP A 173 -10.82 -4.02 -4.82
N VAL A 174 -10.27 -3.17 -3.94
CA VAL A 174 -10.95 -2.75 -2.70
C VAL A 174 -12.22 -1.94 -2.98
N PHE A 175 -12.21 -1.09 -3.99
CA PHE A 175 -13.33 -0.21 -4.34
C PHE A 175 -14.09 -0.64 -5.60
N GLY A 176 -13.55 -1.59 -6.36
CA GLY A 176 -14.16 -2.11 -7.59
C GLY A 176 -14.00 -1.19 -8.80
N ASP A 177 -13.09 -0.20 -8.75
CA ASP A 177 -12.85 0.77 -9.82
C ASP A 177 -11.40 0.74 -10.37
N GLY A 178 -10.58 -0.19 -9.89
CA GLY A 178 -9.19 -0.35 -10.30
C GLY A 178 -8.23 0.69 -9.72
N SER A 179 -8.67 1.54 -8.78
CA SER A 179 -7.83 2.58 -8.17
C SER A 179 -6.97 2.05 -7.03
N VAL A 180 -7.42 1.00 -6.34
CA VAL A 180 -6.74 0.37 -5.19
C VAL A 180 -6.80 -1.13 -5.30
N LEU A 181 -5.66 -1.74 -5.61
CA LEU A 181 -5.53 -3.18 -5.80
C LEU A 181 -4.63 -3.79 -4.73
N LEU A 182 -5.13 -4.78 -4.03
CA LEU A 182 -4.31 -5.67 -3.22
C LEU A 182 -3.71 -6.72 -4.15
N ILE A 183 -2.40 -6.83 -4.15
CA ILE A 183 -1.65 -7.80 -4.97
C ILE A 183 -1.16 -8.90 -4.04
N SER A 184 -1.63 -10.13 -4.24
CA SER A 184 -1.22 -11.27 -3.44
C SER A 184 0.26 -11.59 -3.66
N THR A 185 1.06 -11.51 -2.60
CA THR A 185 2.52 -11.73 -2.60
C THR A 185 2.94 -12.59 -1.40
N PRO A 186 2.40 -13.83 -1.29
CA PRO A 186 2.71 -14.71 -0.16
C PRO A 186 4.20 -15.03 -0.08
N GLY A 187 4.68 -15.33 1.12
CA GLY A 187 6.07 -15.77 1.36
C GLY A 187 6.65 -15.20 2.64
N HIS A 188 6.62 -13.89 2.86
CA HIS A 188 6.98 -13.29 4.15
C HIS A 188 6.05 -13.78 5.27
N SER A 189 4.76 -13.77 4.99
CA SER A 189 3.72 -14.50 5.73
C SER A 189 2.86 -15.29 4.74
N PRO A 190 1.99 -16.23 5.20
CA PRO A 190 1.17 -17.05 4.31
C PRO A 190 0.23 -16.26 3.39
N GLY A 191 -0.25 -15.13 3.87
CA GLY A 191 -1.19 -14.27 3.14
C GLY A 191 -0.69 -12.84 2.97
N HIS A 192 0.64 -12.65 2.90
CA HIS A 192 1.20 -11.33 2.62
C HIS A 192 0.67 -10.77 1.30
N GLN A 193 0.42 -9.46 1.28
CA GLN A 193 0.00 -8.73 0.09
C GLN A 193 0.67 -7.36 0.00
N CYS A 194 0.93 -6.89 -1.22
CA CYS A 194 1.30 -5.52 -1.53
C CYS A 194 0.06 -4.70 -1.87
N LEU A 195 0.18 -3.37 -1.83
CA LEU A 195 -0.88 -2.46 -2.26
C LEU A 195 -0.43 -1.71 -3.50
N LEU A 196 -1.22 -1.73 -4.56
CA LEU A 196 -1.06 -0.88 -5.75
C LEU A 196 -2.15 0.17 -5.76
N VAL A 197 -1.77 1.44 -5.83
CA VAL A 197 -2.70 2.58 -5.86
C VAL A 197 -2.42 3.44 -7.08
N LYS A 198 -3.48 3.93 -7.73
CA LYS A 198 -3.40 4.87 -8.85
C LYS A 198 -3.86 6.24 -8.39
N LEU A 199 -2.94 7.17 -8.25
CA LEU A 199 -3.22 8.57 -7.91
C LEU A 199 -3.39 9.41 -9.16
N PRO A 200 -4.27 10.43 -9.15
CA PRO A 200 -4.60 11.18 -10.36
C PRO A 200 -3.41 11.99 -10.93
N ASN A 201 -2.56 12.55 -10.07
CA ASN A 201 -1.45 13.40 -10.48
C ASN A 201 -0.07 12.76 -10.24
N THR A 202 0.06 11.93 -9.19
CA THR A 202 1.32 11.27 -8.82
C THR A 202 1.58 10.01 -9.66
N GLY A 203 0.54 9.40 -10.22
CA GLY A 203 0.63 8.14 -10.96
C GLY A 203 0.44 6.91 -10.07
N ALA A 204 0.88 5.76 -10.57
CA ALA A 204 0.73 4.49 -9.84
C ALA A 204 1.90 4.28 -8.87
N ILE A 205 1.57 3.82 -7.65
CA ILE A 205 2.53 3.48 -6.59
C ILE A 205 2.20 2.09 -6.06
N MET A 206 3.22 1.25 -5.90
CA MET A 206 3.12 -0.02 -5.19
C MET A 206 3.83 0.10 -3.84
N PHE A 207 3.12 -0.22 -2.77
CA PHE A 207 3.65 -0.33 -1.41
C PHE A 207 4.03 -1.78 -1.15
N SER A 208 5.30 -2.02 -0.79
CA SER A 208 5.89 -3.35 -0.74
C SER A 208 5.34 -4.24 0.39
N GLY A 209 4.79 -3.65 1.48
CA GLY A 209 4.73 -4.38 2.74
C GLY A 209 6.13 -4.94 3.05
N ASP A 210 6.16 -6.15 3.61
CA ASP A 210 7.39 -6.85 4.00
C ASP A 210 7.91 -7.86 2.96
N ALA A 211 7.35 -7.85 1.74
CA ALA A 211 8.00 -8.56 0.64
C ALA A 211 9.42 -8.00 0.39
N VAL A 212 9.63 -6.71 0.72
CA VAL A 212 10.92 -6.00 0.64
C VAL A 212 11.03 -5.05 1.82
N HIS A 213 12.13 -5.16 2.61
CA HIS A 213 12.40 -4.26 3.74
C HIS A 213 13.32 -3.10 3.38
N THR A 214 14.22 -3.29 2.42
CA THR A 214 15.21 -2.28 2.01
C THR A 214 15.39 -2.21 0.51
N GLN A 215 15.87 -1.08 0.01
CA GLN A 215 16.23 -0.94 -1.39
C GLN A 215 17.27 -2.00 -1.82
N ALA A 216 18.22 -2.32 -0.94
CA ALA A 216 19.21 -3.37 -1.21
C ALA A 216 18.62 -4.76 -1.40
N ASN A 217 17.52 -5.09 -0.67
CA ASN A 217 16.78 -6.33 -0.90
C ASN A 217 16.17 -6.35 -2.31
N TRP A 218 15.54 -5.24 -2.71
CA TRP A 218 14.93 -5.12 -4.01
C TRP A 218 15.96 -5.25 -5.15
N ASP A 219 17.04 -4.49 -5.08
CA ASP A 219 18.07 -4.44 -6.11
C ASP A 219 18.81 -5.78 -6.29
N SER A 220 19.04 -6.48 -5.18
CA SER A 220 19.74 -7.77 -5.19
C SER A 220 18.82 -8.98 -5.32
N LYS A 221 17.47 -8.76 -5.35
CA LYS A 221 16.45 -9.82 -5.29
C LYS A 221 16.64 -10.79 -4.12
N ARG A 222 17.10 -10.27 -2.98
CA ARG A 222 17.30 -11.06 -1.76
C ARG A 222 16.12 -10.87 -0.82
N THR A 223 15.54 -11.98 -0.41
CA THR A 223 14.48 -11.99 0.60
C THR A 223 15.06 -11.94 2.00
N PRO A 224 14.34 -11.40 2.99
CA PRO A 224 14.75 -11.50 4.40
C PRO A 224 15.00 -12.93 4.84
N ILE A 225 15.80 -13.13 5.90
CA ILE A 225 16.00 -14.47 6.48
C ILE A 225 14.70 -14.92 7.16
N GLN A 226 14.00 -14.00 7.79
CA GLN A 226 12.73 -14.28 8.49
C GLN A 226 11.57 -14.27 7.51
N ASN A 227 11.29 -15.42 6.91
CA ASN A 227 10.16 -15.64 6.01
C ASN A 227 9.42 -16.92 6.37
N PHE A 228 8.11 -16.91 6.14
CA PHE A 228 7.29 -18.12 6.25
C PHE A 228 7.68 -19.15 5.17
N ASN A 229 7.87 -18.68 3.93
CA ASN A 229 8.27 -19.52 2.80
C ASN A 229 9.23 -18.76 1.87
N PRO A 230 10.54 -19.02 1.92
CA PRO A 230 11.53 -18.30 1.10
C PRO A 230 11.33 -18.44 -0.41
N ALA A 231 10.84 -19.59 -0.88
CA ALA A 231 10.58 -19.79 -2.31
C ALA A 231 9.41 -18.94 -2.80
N GLN A 232 8.34 -18.84 -2.01
CA GLN A 232 7.22 -17.95 -2.30
C GLN A 232 7.66 -16.47 -2.23
N SER A 233 8.50 -16.09 -1.26
CA SER A 233 9.04 -14.73 -1.19
C SER A 233 9.86 -14.36 -2.43
N ALA A 234 10.67 -15.27 -2.96
CA ALA A 234 11.40 -15.03 -4.20
C ALA A 234 10.43 -14.84 -5.40
N ALA A 235 9.41 -15.70 -5.50
CA ALA A 235 8.38 -15.56 -6.54
C ALA A 235 7.57 -14.27 -6.40
N ALA A 236 7.34 -13.80 -5.16
CA ALA A 236 6.68 -12.51 -4.88
C ALA A 236 7.47 -11.33 -5.45
N LEU A 237 8.81 -11.33 -5.35
CA LEU A 237 9.64 -10.27 -5.95
C LEU A 237 9.51 -10.22 -7.48
N ASP A 238 9.47 -11.38 -8.14
CA ASP A 238 9.28 -11.43 -9.59
C ASP A 238 7.87 -10.98 -9.99
N ARG A 239 6.85 -11.34 -9.20
CA ARG A 239 5.48 -10.84 -9.39
C ARG A 239 5.39 -9.33 -9.22
N MET A 240 5.99 -8.77 -8.16
CA MET A 240 6.05 -7.33 -7.94
C MET A 240 6.69 -6.62 -9.14
N ALA A 241 7.81 -7.13 -9.65
CA ALA A 241 8.48 -6.55 -10.81
C ALA A 241 7.57 -6.55 -12.07
N ALA A 242 6.81 -7.61 -12.29
CA ALA A 242 5.85 -7.68 -13.39
C ALA A 242 4.73 -6.64 -13.24
N VAL A 243 4.12 -6.53 -12.05
CA VAL A 243 3.04 -5.59 -11.77
C VAL A 243 3.53 -4.12 -11.84
N LEU A 244 4.72 -3.83 -11.31
CA LEU A 244 5.34 -2.50 -11.43
C LEU A 244 5.50 -2.09 -12.89
N LYS A 245 5.97 -3.00 -13.73
CA LYS A 245 6.13 -2.77 -15.17
C LYS A 245 4.79 -2.60 -15.88
N GLU A 246 3.82 -3.47 -15.59
CA GLU A 246 2.48 -3.45 -16.20
C GLU A 246 1.76 -2.12 -15.95
N HIS A 247 1.85 -1.62 -14.72
CA HIS A 247 1.17 -0.40 -14.31
C HIS A 247 2.02 0.85 -14.39
N ASN A 248 3.29 0.76 -14.85
CA ASN A 248 4.27 1.85 -14.81
C ASN A 248 4.33 2.50 -13.41
N ALA A 249 4.35 1.66 -12.37
CA ALA A 249 4.24 2.08 -10.98
C ALA A 249 5.62 2.30 -10.34
N ALA A 250 5.70 3.28 -9.44
CA ALA A 250 6.84 3.45 -8.54
C ALA A 250 6.73 2.44 -7.38
N LEU A 251 7.87 1.89 -6.93
CA LEU A 251 7.91 1.06 -5.73
C LEU A 251 8.20 1.96 -4.52
N TRP A 252 7.39 1.86 -3.47
CA TRP A 252 7.62 2.47 -2.17
C TRP A 252 7.85 1.39 -1.11
N ILE A 253 9.00 1.48 -0.43
CA ILE A 253 9.43 0.50 0.59
C ILE A 253 9.22 1.15 1.97
N GLY A 254 8.15 0.75 2.64
CA GLY A 254 7.71 1.37 3.89
C GLY A 254 8.69 1.24 5.06
N HIS A 255 9.58 0.26 5.01
CA HIS A 255 10.60 0.01 6.01
C HIS A 255 11.97 0.65 5.73
N GLU A 256 12.18 1.23 4.54
CA GLU A 256 13.46 1.83 4.15
C GLU A 256 13.58 3.28 4.68
N PRO A 257 14.41 3.56 5.72
CA PRO A 257 14.46 4.90 6.34
C PRO A 257 14.87 6.00 5.39
N THR A 258 15.78 5.71 4.45
CA THR A 258 16.29 6.69 3.48
C THR A 258 15.28 7.02 2.39
N GLU A 259 14.33 6.15 2.14
CA GLU A 259 13.22 6.40 1.22
C GLU A 259 12.10 7.17 1.92
N VAL A 260 11.63 6.67 3.06
CA VAL A 260 10.49 7.28 3.77
C VAL A 260 10.80 8.69 4.25
N ALA A 261 12.06 9.02 4.52
CA ALA A 261 12.50 10.38 4.86
C ALA A 261 12.28 11.40 3.73
N LYS A 262 12.07 10.97 2.48
CA LYS A 262 11.79 11.84 1.34
C LYS A 262 10.30 12.15 1.16
N HIS A 263 9.44 11.44 1.86
CA HIS A 263 7.99 11.58 1.69
C HIS A 263 7.46 12.85 2.35
N LYS A 264 6.37 13.36 1.77
CA LYS A 264 5.56 14.41 2.39
C LYS A 264 4.66 13.73 3.41
N TYR A 265 4.92 13.94 4.68
CA TYR A 265 4.08 13.43 5.76
C TYR A 265 2.85 14.30 5.99
N SER A 266 1.79 13.68 6.53
CA SER A 266 0.60 14.37 7.01
C SER A 266 0.98 15.60 7.88
N PRO A 267 0.29 16.76 7.70
CA PRO A 267 -0.95 17.00 6.98
C PRO A 267 -0.78 17.22 5.45
N ALA A 268 0.43 17.22 4.90
CA ALA A 268 0.64 17.26 3.46
C ALA A 268 0.17 15.94 2.80
N TYR A 269 -0.19 15.98 1.52
CA TYR A 269 -0.74 14.84 0.80
C TYR A 269 -0.26 14.77 -0.65
N TYR A 270 -0.53 13.63 -1.28
CA TYR A 270 -0.34 13.35 -2.70
C TYR A 270 -1.70 13.20 -3.38
N GLU A 271 -1.75 13.61 -4.66
CA GLU A 271 -2.89 13.46 -5.56
C GLU A 271 -2.51 12.68 -6.81
#